data_ea41d606f0ba0d16f9867873ce22b258
#
_entry.id   ea41d606f0ba0d16f9867873ce22b258
#
_cell.length_a   1.000
_cell.length_b   1.000
_cell.length_c   1.000
_cell.angle_alpha   90.00
_cell.angle_beta   90.00
_cell.angle_gamma   90.00
#
_symmetry.space_group_name_H-M   'P 1'
#
loop_
_entity.id
_entity.type
_entity.pdbx_description
1 polymer ?
#
loop_
_entity_poly.entity_id
_entity_poly.type
_entity_poly.pdbx_seq_one_letter_code
_entity_poly.pdbx_strand_id
1 'polypeptide(L)'
;MKHLSANILLCSLLICNGCDNSHEPYNNGYDKRMPLTVRATAAGFAPLPVSPETATRIPQEDGLVTRFTAGDAIGLFAIKDKAIADGANNIRLTYTPETDEWKTANGDLYWYEGTSYIAYYPYKKDITIDPTQTEEMIVGALAAAMPPAADQSDAGKYAASDLMIATGSPDTGNESTGRKTLNLSFAHQFTLLILEPQIHVTCVEPADAGFTYRNQSTTWAPDTKARQVTMNGVKACKMDNGTFRA
;
A
#
# COMPACT_ATOMS: atom_id res chain seq x y z
N MET A 1 67.30 46.28 61.43
CA MET A 1 67.27 45.76 60.12
C MET A 1 66.77 44.32 60.10
N LYS A 2 65.54 44.09 59.82
CA LYS A 2 65.01 42.84 59.25
C LYS A 2 63.47 42.99 59.17
N HIS A 3 63.00 43.08 58.00
CA HIS A 3 61.55 43.23 57.69
C HIS A 3 60.81 41.89 57.90
N LEU A 4 59.76 41.96 58.68
CA LEU A 4 58.86 40.83 58.85
C LEU A 4 57.67 41.04 57.93
N SER A 5 57.59 40.26 56.90
CA SER A 5 56.46 40.27 55.99
C SER A 5 55.35 39.39 56.54
N ALA A 6 54.21 39.97 56.81
CA ALA A 6 53.04 39.27 57.23
C ALA A 6 52.26 38.83 55.96
N ASN A 7 52.15 37.55 55.74
CA ASN A 7 51.30 36.95 54.74
C ASN A 7 49.87 36.88 55.27
N ILE A 8 49.00 37.68 54.72
CA ILE A 8 47.57 37.62 54.93
C ILE A 8 47.01 36.58 53.94
N LEU A 9 46.62 35.44 54.48
CA LEU A 9 45.92 34.38 53.73
C LEU A 9 44.45 34.79 53.56
N LEU A 10 44.10 35.33 52.36
CA LEU A 10 42.73 35.66 52.03
C LEU A 10 41.99 34.41 51.55
N CYS A 11 41.20 33.84 52.46
CA CYS A 11 40.30 32.74 52.16
C CYS A 11 39.12 33.28 51.35
N SER A 12 39.17 33.20 50.01
CA SER A 12 38.02 33.48 49.16
C SER A 12 37.01 32.34 49.22
N LEU A 13 35.89 32.56 49.89
CA LEU A 13 34.71 31.74 49.80
C LEU A 13 34.20 31.77 48.37
N LEU A 14 34.46 30.75 47.59
CA LEU A 14 33.74 30.49 46.34
C LEU A 14 32.34 30.00 46.71
N ILE A 15 31.37 30.90 46.65
CA ILE A 15 29.97 30.56 46.62
C ILE A 15 29.71 29.96 45.23
N CYS A 16 29.70 28.65 45.13
CA CYS A 16 29.15 27.95 43.98
C CYS A 16 27.64 28.25 43.97
N ASN A 17 27.21 29.29 43.26
CA ASN A 17 25.86 29.35 42.78
C ASN A 17 25.67 28.13 41.87
N GLY A 18 24.99 27.10 42.39
CA GLY A 18 24.46 26.04 41.56
C GLY A 18 23.61 26.65 40.47
N CYS A 19 24.08 26.62 39.23
CA CYS A 19 23.20 26.76 38.12
C CYS A 19 22.19 25.65 38.23
N ASP A 20 21.01 25.96 38.66
CA ASP A 20 19.83 25.18 38.51
C ASP A 20 19.58 25.15 36.96
N ASN A 21 20.19 24.14 36.32
CA ASN A 21 19.88 23.80 34.95
C ASN A 21 18.54 23.06 34.97
N SER A 22 17.50 23.72 35.45
CA SER A 22 16.15 23.43 34.98
C SER A 22 16.10 23.81 33.51
N HIS A 23 16.73 22.99 32.66
CA HIS A 23 16.27 22.85 31.31
C HIS A 23 14.84 22.35 31.44
N GLU A 24 13.92 23.29 31.52
CA GLU A 24 12.57 23.05 31.06
C GLU A 24 12.74 22.42 29.68
N PRO A 25 12.37 21.14 29.47
CA PRO A 25 12.41 20.58 28.16
C PRO A 25 11.53 21.49 27.32
N TYR A 26 12.11 22.08 26.30
CA TYR A 26 11.41 22.87 25.30
C TYR A 26 10.32 21.98 24.75
N ASN A 27 9.11 22.16 25.27
CA ASN A 27 7.94 21.35 24.95
C ASN A 27 7.48 21.75 23.55
N ASN A 28 8.17 21.21 22.55
CA ASN A 28 7.85 21.36 21.14
C ASN A 28 6.63 20.52 20.82
N GLY A 29 5.53 20.54 21.52
CA GLY A 29 4.29 19.90 21.10
C GLY A 29 4.37 18.44 20.56
N TYR A 30 5.58 17.91 20.41
CA TYR A 30 5.93 16.57 19.92
C TYR A 30 6.24 15.61 21.07
N ASP A 31 5.94 15.98 22.30
CA ASP A 31 6.39 15.28 23.51
C ASP A 31 5.72 13.93 23.76
N LYS A 32 4.90 13.46 22.83
CA LYS A 32 4.27 12.13 22.87
C LYS A 32 4.43 11.35 21.57
N ARG A 33 5.64 11.39 20.98
CA ARG A 33 5.90 10.48 19.86
C ARG A 33 6.03 9.04 20.37
N MET A 34 5.34 8.14 19.74
CA MET A 34 5.42 6.71 20.03
C MET A 34 5.84 5.95 18.77
N PRO A 35 6.72 4.94 18.90
CA PRO A 35 7.01 4.07 17.75
C PRO A 35 5.74 3.50 17.15
N LEU A 36 5.66 3.48 15.82
CA LEU A 36 4.50 3.05 15.06
C LEU A 36 4.78 1.72 14.36
N THR A 37 3.94 0.73 14.62
CA THR A 37 3.89 -0.51 13.83
C THR A 37 2.79 -0.37 12.79
N VAL A 38 3.06 -0.70 11.54
CA VAL A 38 2.07 -0.68 10.46
C VAL A 38 1.70 -2.09 10.06
N ARG A 39 0.40 -2.39 10.06
CA ARG A 39 -0.21 -3.61 9.55
C ARG A 39 -1.24 -3.27 8.51
N ALA A 40 -1.41 -4.14 7.53
CA ALA A 40 -2.39 -3.89 6.49
C ALA A 40 -3.06 -5.17 6.01
N THR A 41 -4.32 -5.02 5.66
CA THR A 41 -5.11 -6.04 4.95
C THR A 41 -5.65 -5.42 3.66
N ALA A 42 -5.80 -6.23 2.62
CA ALA A 42 -6.52 -5.82 1.42
C ALA A 42 -7.97 -6.30 1.52
N ALA A 43 -8.92 -5.42 1.24
CA ALA A 43 -10.27 -5.84 0.95
C ALA A 43 -10.28 -6.58 -0.39
N GLY A 44 -11.09 -7.66 -0.49
CA GLY A 44 -11.33 -8.27 -1.79
C GLY A 44 -12.22 -7.39 -2.67
N PHE A 45 -12.26 -7.67 -3.96
CA PHE A 45 -13.25 -7.07 -4.84
C PHE A 45 -14.66 -7.47 -4.39
N ALA A 46 -15.55 -6.50 -4.26
CA ALA A 46 -16.95 -6.80 -3.94
C ALA A 46 -17.57 -7.62 -5.08
N PRO A 47 -18.14 -8.80 -4.81
CA PRO A 47 -18.84 -9.54 -5.85
C PRO A 47 -20.05 -8.71 -6.30
N LEU A 48 -20.21 -8.52 -7.60
CA LEU A 48 -21.51 -8.13 -8.12
C LEU A 48 -22.53 -9.21 -7.69
N PRO A 49 -23.78 -8.86 -7.35
CA PRO A 49 -24.79 -9.81 -6.91
C PRO A 49 -25.24 -10.68 -8.09
N VAL A 50 -24.44 -11.67 -8.46
CA VAL A 50 -24.76 -12.70 -9.44
C VAL A 50 -24.19 -14.04 -8.97
N SER A 51 -25.02 -15.06 -9.04
CA SER A 51 -24.88 -16.50 -8.76
C SER A 51 -23.49 -17.06 -8.45
N PRO A 52 -23.45 -18.01 -7.50
CA PRO A 52 -22.19 -18.60 -7.06
C PRO A 52 -21.74 -19.66 -8.05
N GLU A 53 -20.69 -19.42 -8.86
CA GLU A 53 -19.85 -20.50 -9.36
C GLU A 53 -18.44 -20.01 -9.77
N THR A 54 -17.46 -20.68 -9.16
CA THR A 54 -16.05 -20.89 -9.51
C THR A 54 -15.09 -19.71 -9.54
N ALA A 55 -14.40 -19.60 -8.43
CA ALA A 55 -13.17 -18.83 -8.27
C ALA A 55 -11.97 -19.51 -8.95
N THR A 56 -11.14 -18.74 -9.68
CA THR A 56 -9.81 -19.18 -10.10
C THR A 56 -8.77 -18.05 -10.10
N ARG A 57 -7.52 -18.42 -9.85
CA ARG A 57 -6.44 -17.68 -9.22
C ARG A 57 -5.53 -16.90 -10.16
N ILE A 58 -5.13 -15.70 -9.72
CA ILE A 58 -3.81 -15.11 -10.01
C ILE A 58 -2.92 -15.24 -8.77
N PRO A 59 -1.57 -15.11 -8.89
CA PRO A 59 -0.73 -15.08 -7.71
C PRO A 59 -1.31 -14.07 -6.74
N GLN A 60 -1.77 -14.57 -5.59
CA GLN A 60 -2.27 -13.82 -4.45
C GLN A 60 -3.75 -13.44 -4.42
N GLU A 61 -4.51 -13.70 -5.47
CA GLU A 61 -5.95 -13.58 -5.43
C GLU A 61 -6.57 -14.97 -5.32
N ASP A 62 -7.15 -15.29 -4.16
CA ASP A 62 -8.01 -16.44 -3.99
C ASP A 62 -9.44 -16.00 -4.33
N GLY A 63 -9.83 -16.17 -5.58
CA GLY A 63 -11.07 -15.63 -6.11
C GLY A 63 -11.06 -14.11 -6.22
N LEU A 64 -11.77 -13.43 -5.34
CA LEU A 64 -11.84 -11.97 -5.23
C LEU A 64 -11.02 -11.42 -4.06
N VAL A 65 -10.26 -12.26 -3.36
CA VAL A 65 -9.46 -11.87 -2.19
C VAL A 65 -8.04 -11.53 -2.62
N THR A 66 -7.60 -10.33 -2.28
CA THR A 66 -6.22 -9.89 -2.50
C THR A 66 -5.40 -10.09 -1.23
N ARG A 67 -4.16 -10.58 -1.37
CA ARG A 67 -3.23 -10.77 -0.26
C ARG A 67 -1.87 -10.20 -0.60
N PHE A 68 -1.26 -9.52 0.36
CA PHE A 68 0.10 -9.02 0.22
C PHE A 68 1.14 -10.13 0.38
N THR A 69 2.24 -10.01 -0.34
CA THR A 69 3.37 -10.93 -0.30
C THR A 69 4.68 -10.25 0.00
N ALA A 70 5.70 -11.06 0.32
CA ALA A 70 7.05 -10.57 0.51
C ALA A 70 7.53 -9.72 -0.68
N GLY A 71 7.97 -8.50 -0.38
CA GLY A 71 8.45 -7.55 -1.38
C GLY A 71 7.41 -6.56 -1.90
N ASP A 72 6.11 -6.79 -1.63
CA ASP A 72 5.09 -5.77 -1.88
C ASP A 72 5.44 -4.48 -1.15
N ALA A 73 5.17 -3.36 -1.79
CA ALA A 73 5.50 -2.06 -1.24
C ALA A 73 4.33 -1.08 -1.35
N ILE A 74 4.10 -0.32 -0.27
CA ILE A 74 3.11 0.75 -0.19
C ILE A 74 3.80 2.10 -0.01
N GLY A 75 3.13 3.17 -0.42
CA GLY A 75 3.48 4.53 -0.06
C GLY A 75 2.64 5.00 1.12
N LEU A 76 3.26 5.65 2.09
CA LEU A 76 2.60 6.18 3.28
C LEU A 76 2.83 7.69 3.40
N PHE A 77 1.74 8.39 3.67
CA PHE A 77 1.73 9.80 4.06
C PHE A 77 1.21 9.93 5.48
N ALA A 78 1.85 10.77 6.29
CA ALA A 78 1.33 11.17 7.58
C ALA A 78 0.94 12.65 7.54
N ILE A 79 -0.27 12.96 7.97
CA ILE A 79 -0.84 14.31 7.91
C ILE A 79 -1.25 14.74 9.31
N LYS A 80 -0.79 15.92 9.71
CA LYS A 80 -1.21 16.58 10.93
C LYS A 80 -1.37 18.07 10.65
N ASP A 81 -2.47 18.66 11.11
CA ASP A 81 -2.74 20.10 10.98
C ASP A 81 -2.58 20.61 9.52
N LYS A 82 -3.04 19.81 8.55
CA LYS A 82 -2.95 20.10 7.10
C LYS A 82 -1.51 20.23 6.58
N ALA A 83 -0.57 19.56 7.21
CA ALA A 83 0.83 19.48 6.79
C ALA A 83 1.35 18.04 6.87
N ILE A 84 2.40 17.75 6.12
CA ILE A 84 3.10 16.47 6.24
C ILE A 84 3.78 16.42 7.61
N ALA A 85 3.49 15.38 8.38
CA ALA A 85 4.04 15.15 9.70
C ALA A 85 5.35 14.34 9.60
N ASP A 86 6.34 14.72 10.41
CA ASP A 86 7.61 13.99 10.63
C ASP A 86 8.34 13.57 9.35
N GLY A 87 8.20 14.36 8.28
CA GLY A 87 8.78 14.01 6.98
C GLY A 87 8.18 12.77 6.31
N ALA A 88 7.07 12.25 6.83
CA ALA A 88 6.38 11.09 6.26
C ALA A 88 5.61 11.48 4.99
N ASN A 89 6.36 11.81 3.94
CA ASN A 89 5.89 12.19 2.63
C ASN A 89 6.25 11.08 1.64
N ASN A 90 5.29 10.23 1.29
CA ASN A 90 5.50 9.08 0.40
C ASN A 90 6.60 8.11 0.89
N ILE A 91 6.58 7.79 2.18
CA ILE A 91 7.52 6.80 2.72
C ILE A 91 7.18 5.44 2.14
N ARG A 92 8.21 4.79 1.57
CA ARG A 92 8.09 3.41 1.11
C ARG A 92 8.13 2.45 2.29
N LEU A 93 7.08 1.64 2.45
CA LEU A 93 7.05 0.51 3.35
C LEU A 93 7.01 -0.78 2.56
N THR A 94 7.75 -1.79 3.01
CA THR A 94 7.81 -3.11 2.40
C THR A 94 7.20 -4.14 3.34
N TYR A 95 6.40 -5.04 2.81
CA TYR A 95 5.76 -6.10 3.58
C TYR A 95 6.74 -7.18 4.01
N THR A 96 6.65 -7.56 5.29
CA THR A 96 7.46 -8.60 5.93
C THR A 96 6.53 -9.69 6.47
N PRO A 97 6.33 -10.81 5.74
CA PRO A 97 5.36 -11.85 6.11
C PRO A 97 5.62 -12.50 7.45
N GLU A 98 6.90 -12.62 7.84
CA GLU A 98 7.31 -13.28 9.09
C GLU A 98 6.78 -12.58 10.35
N THR A 99 6.55 -11.28 10.27
CA THR A 99 6.02 -10.46 11.38
C THR A 99 4.65 -9.88 11.10
N ASP A 100 4.13 -10.08 9.88
CA ASP A 100 2.89 -9.45 9.39
C ASP A 100 2.93 -7.92 9.57
N GLU A 101 4.07 -7.32 9.20
CA GLU A 101 4.31 -5.88 9.37
C GLU A 101 4.86 -5.25 8.10
N TRP A 102 4.59 -3.96 7.97
CA TRP A 102 5.14 -3.11 6.93
C TRP A 102 6.26 -2.26 7.49
N LYS A 103 7.45 -2.38 6.91
CA LYS A 103 8.68 -1.76 7.43
C LYS A 103 9.29 -0.79 6.43
N THR A 104 9.80 0.32 6.95
CA THR A 104 10.68 1.20 6.17
C THR A 104 12.11 0.69 6.19
N ALA A 105 12.88 0.99 5.14
CA ALA A 105 14.30 0.69 5.10
C ALA A 105 15.14 1.59 6.01
N ASN A 106 14.61 2.75 6.41
CA ASN A 106 15.35 3.83 7.05
C ASN A 106 14.85 4.14 8.46
N GLY A 107 14.89 3.15 9.36
CA GLY A 107 14.58 3.38 10.77
C GLY A 107 13.11 3.18 11.14
N ASP A 108 12.70 3.70 12.29
CA ASP A 108 11.36 3.56 12.83
C ASP A 108 10.43 4.68 12.33
N LEU A 109 9.15 4.33 12.19
CA LEU A 109 8.07 5.30 12.06
C LEU A 109 7.60 5.70 13.45
N TYR A 110 7.12 6.95 13.56
CA TYR A 110 6.58 7.47 14.81
C TYR A 110 5.18 8.02 14.60
N TRP A 111 4.36 7.82 15.60
CA TRP A 111 3.06 8.44 15.72
C TRP A 111 3.11 9.67 16.62
N TYR A 112 2.33 10.66 16.28
CA TYR A 112 2.06 11.86 17.06
C TYR A 112 0.57 12.03 17.25
N GLU A 113 0.16 12.57 18.37
CA GLU A 113 -1.26 12.84 18.62
C GLU A 113 -1.86 13.75 17.54
N GLY A 114 -3.02 13.36 17.01
CA GLY A 114 -3.70 14.08 15.93
C GLY A 114 -3.17 13.81 14.53
N THR A 115 -2.28 12.82 14.34
CA THR A 115 -1.81 12.42 13.02
C THR A 115 -2.78 11.42 12.39
N SER A 116 -3.19 11.68 11.14
CA SER A 116 -3.86 10.75 10.26
C SER A 116 -2.91 10.23 9.18
N TYR A 117 -3.22 9.07 8.62
CA TYR A 117 -2.38 8.42 7.63
C TYR A 117 -3.19 8.08 6.39
N ILE A 118 -2.54 8.26 5.23
CA ILE A 118 -3.04 7.79 3.94
C ILE A 118 -1.96 6.91 3.35
N ALA A 119 -2.35 5.71 2.93
CA ALA A 119 -1.46 4.77 2.29
C ALA A 119 -2.04 4.30 0.96
N TYR A 120 -1.18 3.95 0.02
CA TYR A 120 -1.59 3.45 -1.28
C TYR A 120 -0.66 2.32 -1.76
N TYR A 121 -1.19 1.42 -2.55
CA TYR A 121 -0.51 0.31 -3.23
C TYR A 121 -0.84 0.36 -4.72
N PRO A 122 0.08 0.03 -5.62
CA PRO A 122 1.50 -0.22 -5.40
C PRO A 122 2.32 1.08 -5.23
N TYR A 123 3.43 0.99 -4.50
CA TYR A 123 4.32 2.14 -4.29
C TYR A 123 4.87 2.70 -5.60
N LYS A 124 4.83 4.02 -5.75
CA LYS A 124 5.52 4.77 -6.80
C LYS A 124 6.30 5.94 -6.18
N LYS A 125 7.54 6.11 -6.57
CA LYS A 125 8.47 7.07 -5.95
C LYS A 125 8.02 8.53 -6.03
N ASP A 126 7.42 8.92 -7.15
CA ASP A 126 7.16 10.33 -7.48
C ASP A 126 5.72 10.78 -7.18
N ILE A 127 4.98 10.01 -6.39
CA ILE A 127 3.64 10.38 -5.97
C ILE A 127 3.71 11.41 -4.84
N THR A 128 2.92 12.46 -4.98
CA THR A 128 2.78 13.54 -3.99
C THR A 128 1.31 13.80 -3.71
N ILE A 129 1.03 14.33 -2.53
CA ILE A 129 -0.31 14.78 -2.13
C ILE A 129 -0.28 16.24 -1.69
N ASP A 130 -1.44 16.89 -1.72
CA ASP A 130 -1.64 18.19 -1.05
C ASP A 130 -2.30 17.95 0.32
N PRO A 131 -1.55 18.03 1.42
CA PRO A 131 -2.07 17.74 2.76
C PRO A 131 -3.09 18.78 3.26
N THR A 132 -3.30 19.87 2.55
CA THR A 132 -4.30 20.90 2.89
C THR A 132 -5.71 20.50 2.46
N GLN A 133 -5.83 19.53 1.56
CA GLN A 133 -7.09 19.02 1.04
C GLN A 133 -7.77 18.08 2.04
N THR A 134 -9.05 17.77 1.77
CA THR A 134 -9.74 16.72 2.51
C THR A 134 -9.22 15.35 2.11
N GLU A 135 -9.38 14.36 2.99
CA GLU A 135 -9.00 12.97 2.73
C GLU A 135 -9.59 12.47 1.41
N GLU A 136 -10.88 12.71 1.18
CA GLU A 136 -11.58 12.33 -0.05
C GLU A 136 -10.95 12.96 -1.31
N MET A 137 -10.58 14.24 -1.25
CA MET A 137 -9.91 14.90 -2.37
C MET A 137 -8.52 14.33 -2.63
N ILE A 138 -7.77 13.98 -1.58
CA ILE A 138 -6.46 13.34 -1.71
C ILE A 138 -6.61 11.95 -2.34
N VAL A 139 -7.57 11.13 -1.89
CA VAL A 139 -7.87 9.81 -2.46
C VAL A 139 -8.23 9.94 -3.95
N GLY A 140 -9.11 10.88 -4.30
CA GLY A 140 -9.47 11.14 -5.69
C GLY A 140 -8.27 11.59 -6.55
N ALA A 141 -7.39 12.43 -6.00
CA ALA A 141 -6.17 12.86 -6.69
C ALA A 141 -5.18 11.71 -6.90
N LEU A 142 -5.01 10.82 -5.92
CA LEU A 142 -4.20 9.61 -6.05
C LEU A 142 -4.75 8.68 -7.14
N ALA A 143 -6.07 8.45 -7.17
CA ALA A 143 -6.71 7.64 -8.21
C ALA A 143 -6.51 8.24 -9.61
N ALA A 144 -6.61 9.56 -9.75
CA ALA A 144 -6.37 10.25 -11.01
C ALA A 144 -4.88 10.21 -11.44
N ALA A 145 -3.95 10.24 -10.48
CA ALA A 145 -2.50 10.17 -10.76
C ALA A 145 -2.01 8.76 -11.09
N MET A 146 -2.78 7.74 -10.75
CA MET A 146 -2.41 6.32 -10.90
C MET A 146 -3.47 5.53 -11.65
N PRO A 147 -3.85 5.91 -12.86
CA PRO A 147 -4.83 5.16 -13.64
C PRO A 147 -4.30 3.77 -13.99
N PRO A 148 -5.18 2.78 -14.24
CA PRO A 148 -4.78 1.48 -14.74
C PRO A 148 -4.00 1.60 -16.04
N ALA A 149 -2.94 0.80 -16.19
CA ALA A 149 -2.18 0.79 -17.43
C ALA A 149 -3.00 0.20 -18.58
N ALA A 150 -2.82 0.73 -19.80
CA ALA A 150 -3.45 0.18 -20.99
C ALA A 150 -2.92 -1.21 -21.37
N ASP A 151 -1.72 -1.55 -20.93
CA ASP A 151 -1.13 -2.88 -21.13
C ASP A 151 -1.05 -3.60 -19.78
N GLN A 152 -1.97 -4.52 -19.56
CA GLN A 152 -2.03 -5.41 -18.39
C GLN A 152 -1.81 -6.88 -18.81
N SER A 153 -1.10 -7.13 -19.91
CA SER A 153 -0.97 -8.44 -20.54
C SER A 153 -0.20 -9.49 -19.75
N ASP A 154 0.50 -9.09 -18.69
CA ASP A 154 1.18 -10.01 -17.77
C ASP A 154 0.81 -9.71 -16.31
N ALA A 155 1.06 -10.67 -15.42
CA ALA A 155 0.68 -10.57 -14.02
C ALA A 155 1.30 -9.36 -13.30
N GLY A 156 2.54 -8.99 -13.64
CA GLY A 156 3.22 -7.85 -13.03
C GLY A 156 2.59 -6.52 -13.43
N LYS A 157 2.26 -6.34 -14.71
CA LYS A 157 1.57 -5.15 -15.21
C LYS A 157 0.14 -5.05 -14.68
N TYR A 158 -0.55 -6.19 -14.60
CA TYR A 158 -1.87 -6.25 -14.00
C TYR A 158 -1.83 -5.82 -12.54
N ALA A 159 -0.97 -6.42 -11.71
CA ALA A 159 -0.81 -6.06 -10.30
C ALA A 159 -0.38 -4.59 -10.11
N ALA A 160 0.48 -4.07 -11.00
CA ALA A 160 0.90 -2.67 -10.97
C ALA A 160 -0.22 -1.67 -11.35
N SER A 161 -1.32 -2.15 -11.92
CA SER A 161 -2.50 -1.37 -12.30
C SER A 161 -3.60 -1.39 -11.25
N ASP A 162 -3.49 -2.25 -10.24
CA ASP A 162 -4.46 -2.40 -9.17
C ASP A 162 -4.18 -1.42 -8.04
N LEU A 163 -4.68 -0.20 -8.18
CA LEU A 163 -4.55 0.81 -7.14
C LEU A 163 -5.49 0.48 -5.97
N MET A 164 -4.90 0.32 -4.80
CA MET A 164 -5.61 0.25 -3.54
C MET A 164 -5.21 1.40 -2.63
N ILE A 165 -6.16 1.97 -1.88
CA ILE A 165 -5.92 3.06 -0.94
C ILE A 165 -6.51 2.68 0.42
N ALA A 166 -5.79 3.04 1.47
CA ALA A 166 -6.24 2.93 2.86
C ALA A 166 -6.02 4.25 3.58
N THR A 167 -6.95 4.60 4.44
CA THR A 167 -6.82 5.74 5.35
C THR A 167 -7.03 5.26 6.78
N GLY A 168 -6.46 5.96 7.74
CA GLY A 168 -6.64 5.58 9.13
C GLY A 168 -5.85 6.40 10.11
N SER A 169 -6.17 6.14 11.38
CA SER A 169 -5.41 6.63 12.52
C SER A 169 -5.08 5.43 13.41
N PRO A 170 -3.95 5.44 14.11
CA PRO A 170 -3.60 4.36 15.02
C PRO A 170 -4.64 4.15 16.10
N ASP A 171 -4.83 2.90 16.49
CA ASP A 171 -5.65 2.54 17.62
C ASP A 171 -5.19 3.27 18.89
N THR A 172 -6.16 3.72 19.68
CA THR A 172 -5.92 4.29 21.02
C THR A 172 -5.49 3.21 22.02
N GLY A 173 -5.58 1.93 21.63
CA GLY A 173 -5.39 0.76 22.49
C GLY A 173 -3.93 0.35 22.68
N ASN A 174 -3.62 0.07 23.93
CA ASN A 174 -2.42 -0.57 24.47
C ASN A 174 -1.18 0.29 24.66
N GLU A 175 -1.29 1.28 25.54
CA GLU A 175 -0.11 2.00 26.08
C GLU A 175 0.89 1.08 26.80
N SER A 176 0.49 -0.15 27.12
CA SER A 176 1.34 -1.10 27.84
C SER A 176 2.57 -1.57 27.06
N THR A 177 2.55 -1.48 25.72
CA THR A 177 3.68 -1.89 24.87
C THR A 177 4.61 -0.74 24.51
N GLY A 178 4.25 0.51 24.85
CA GLY A 178 5.00 1.70 24.44
C GLY A 178 5.03 1.92 22.91
N ARG A 179 4.14 1.26 22.15
CA ARG A 179 4.01 1.36 20.68
C ARG A 179 2.56 1.59 20.29
N LYS A 180 2.36 2.26 19.17
CA LYS A 180 1.05 2.37 18.50
C LYS A 180 1.00 1.42 17.31
N THR A 181 -0.17 0.91 16.99
CA THR A 181 -0.39 0.10 15.79
C THR A 181 -1.34 0.83 14.86
N LEU A 182 -0.90 1.03 13.61
CA LEU A 182 -1.73 1.52 12.53
C LEU A 182 -2.22 0.32 11.73
N ASN A 183 -3.51 0.05 11.78
CA ASN A 183 -4.16 -0.99 10.98
C ASN A 183 -4.79 -0.34 9.75
N LEU A 184 -4.32 -0.71 8.58
CA LEU A 184 -4.77 -0.19 7.29
C LEU A 184 -5.64 -1.24 6.60
N SER A 185 -6.83 -0.85 6.17
CA SER A 185 -7.71 -1.67 5.33
C SER A 185 -7.72 -1.09 3.93
N PHE A 186 -6.99 -1.70 3.01
CA PHE A 186 -6.90 -1.25 1.63
C PHE A 186 -8.14 -1.62 0.85
N ALA A 187 -8.68 -0.65 0.12
CA ALA A 187 -9.80 -0.82 -0.80
C ALA A 187 -9.34 -0.56 -2.24
N HIS A 188 -9.75 -1.42 -3.17
CA HIS A 188 -9.52 -1.24 -4.61
C HIS A 188 -10.20 0.05 -5.09
N GLN A 189 -9.50 0.82 -5.90
CA GLN A 189 -10.04 2.07 -6.46
C GLN A 189 -10.68 1.87 -7.83
N PHE A 190 -10.43 0.73 -8.45
CA PHE A 190 -10.96 0.38 -9.77
C PHE A 190 -11.77 -0.92 -9.71
N THR A 191 -12.61 -1.11 -10.71
CA THR A 191 -13.43 -2.32 -10.84
C THR A 191 -12.63 -3.41 -11.56
N LEU A 192 -12.62 -4.61 -10.98
CA LEU A 192 -12.10 -5.80 -11.65
C LEU A 192 -13.08 -6.26 -12.72
N LEU A 193 -12.62 -6.44 -13.93
CA LEU A 193 -13.38 -7.03 -15.03
C LEU A 193 -12.84 -8.43 -15.35
N ILE A 194 -13.68 -9.44 -15.22
CA ILE A 194 -13.34 -10.83 -15.54
C ILE A 194 -14.09 -11.22 -16.80
N LEU A 195 -13.35 -11.70 -17.82
CA LEU A 195 -13.89 -12.23 -19.06
C LEU A 195 -13.70 -13.73 -19.11
N GLU A 196 -14.80 -14.43 -19.34
CA GLU A 196 -14.84 -15.86 -19.61
C GLU A 196 -15.30 -16.09 -21.07
N PRO A 197 -14.39 -16.12 -22.04
CA PRO A 197 -14.78 -16.30 -23.43
C PRO A 197 -15.33 -17.68 -23.67
N GLN A 198 -16.56 -17.75 -24.16
CA GLN A 198 -17.19 -18.98 -24.63
C GLN A 198 -17.16 -19.00 -26.15
N ILE A 199 -16.69 -20.09 -26.73
CA ILE A 199 -16.69 -20.29 -28.18
C ILE A 199 -17.80 -21.25 -28.52
N HIS A 200 -18.83 -20.76 -29.22
CA HIS A 200 -19.84 -21.59 -29.85
C HIS A 200 -19.47 -21.81 -31.29
N VAL A 201 -19.22 -23.07 -31.69
CA VAL A 201 -19.02 -23.46 -33.07
C VAL A 201 -20.36 -24.03 -33.58
N THR A 202 -21.03 -23.28 -34.46
CA THR A 202 -22.20 -23.78 -35.17
C THR A 202 -21.75 -24.29 -36.51
N CYS A 203 -21.75 -25.59 -36.70
CA CYS A 203 -21.57 -26.19 -38.02
C CYS A 203 -22.92 -26.17 -38.73
N VAL A 204 -23.02 -25.38 -39.79
CA VAL A 204 -24.18 -25.41 -40.69
C VAL A 204 -23.79 -26.38 -41.82
N GLU A 205 -24.46 -27.53 -41.91
CA GLU A 205 -24.33 -28.40 -43.09
C GLU A 205 -25.06 -27.72 -44.26
N PRO A 206 -24.34 -27.35 -45.32
CA PRO A 206 -25.02 -26.93 -46.55
C PRO A 206 -25.70 -28.20 -47.14
N ALA A 207 -26.98 -28.10 -47.39
CA ALA A 207 -27.85 -29.22 -47.78
C ALA A 207 -27.44 -29.90 -49.10
N ASP A 208 -26.45 -29.37 -49.85
CA ASP A 208 -26.11 -29.88 -51.20
C ASP A 208 -24.61 -29.99 -51.52
N ALA A 209 -23.74 -29.85 -50.56
CA ALA A 209 -22.32 -30.05 -50.81
C ALA A 209 -21.91 -31.44 -50.31
N GLY A 210 -21.50 -32.33 -51.17
CA GLY A 210 -20.98 -33.67 -50.86
C GLY A 210 -19.66 -33.61 -50.09
N PHE A 211 -19.67 -33.04 -48.90
CA PHE A 211 -18.56 -33.04 -47.98
C PHE A 211 -18.60 -34.32 -47.15
N THR A 212 -17.61 -35.15 -47.34
CA THR A 212 -17.38 -36.29 -46.46
C THR A 212 -16.72 -35.77 -45.19
N TYR A 213 -17.46 -35.64 -44.12
CA TYR A 213 -16.90 -35.44 -42.80
C TYR A 213 -15.99 -36.62 -42.47
N ARG A 214 -14.69 -36.43 -42.47
CA ARG A 214 -13.82 -37.31 -41.73
C ARG A 214 -14.00 -36.96 -40.24
N ASN A 215 -14.54 -37.89 -39.52
CA ASN A 215 -14.65 -37.82 -38.07
C ASN A 215 -13.23 -37.87 -37.48
N GLN A 216 -12.52 -36.71 -37.57
CA GLN A 216 -11.34 -36.51 -36.79
C GLN A 216 -11.85 -35.99 -35.45
N SER A 217 -11.71 -36.85 -34.44
CA SER A 217 -11.75 -36.42 -33.06
C SER A 217 -10.61 -35.42 -32.87
N THR A 218 -10.79 -34.19 -33.29
CA THR A 218 -9.97 -33.09 -32.91
C THR A 218 -10.42 -32.73 -31.51
N THR A 219 -9.70 -33.20 -30.49
CA THR A 219 -9.65 -32.54 -29.22
C THR A 219 -9.16 -31.15 -29.55
N TRP A 220 -10.10 -30.21 -29.66
CA TRP A 220 -9.80 -28.82 -29.85
C TRP A 220 -9.18 -28.33 -28.55
N ALA A 221 -7.84 -28.42 -28.44
CA ALA A 221 -7.14 -27.66 -27.44
C ALA A 221 -7.26 -26.20 -27.88
N PRO A 222 -7.91 -25.33 -27.12
CA PRO A 222 -7.87 -23.92 -27.41
C PRO A 222 -6.40 -23.56 -27.58
N ASP A 223 -6.06 -22.92 -28.70
CA ASP A 223 -4.69 -22.49 -28.94
C ASP A 223 -4.26 -21.63 -27.76
N THR A 224 -3.50 -22.27 -26.87
CA THR A 224 -2.98 -21.62 -25.65
C THR A 224 -1.95 -20.56 -25.99
N LYS A 225 -1.56 -20.44 -27.27
CA LYS A 225 -0.80 -19.32 -27.78
C LYS A 225 -1.72 -18.11 -27.87
N ALA A 226 -2.02 -17.65 -26.71
CA ALA A 226 -2.53 -16.35 -26.32
C ALA A 226 -3.02 -15.46 -27.46
N ARG A 227 -4.30 -15.53 -27.78
CA ARG A 227 -4.95 -14.36 -28.34
C ARG A 227 -5.06 -13.34 -27.22
N GLN A 228 -4.47 -12.19 -27.44
CA GLN A 228 -4.60 -11.07 -26.53
C GLN A 228 -6.02 -10.53 -26.64
N VAL A 229 -6.72 -10.41 -25.52
CA VAL A 229 -8.02 -9.73 -25.46
C VAL A 229 -7.76 -8.28 -25.11
N THR A 230 -8.36 -7.39 -25.90
CA THR A 230 -8.31 -5.95 -25.67
C THR A 230 -9.73 -5.44 -25.43
N MET A 231 -9.94 -4.73 -24.32
CA MET A 231 -11.22 -4.14 -23.94
C MET A 231 -11.04 -2.65 -23.73
N ASN A 232 -11.80 -1.84 -24.45
CA ASN A 232 -11.69 -0.37 -24.39
C ASN A 232 -10.24 0.13 -24.43
N GLY A 233 -9.38 -0.52 -25.22
CA GLY A 233 -7.96 -0.18 -25.34
C GLY A 233 -7.06 -0.80 -24.27
N VAL A 234 -7.60 -1.47 -23.24
CA VAL A 234 -6.80 -2.18 -22.23
C VAL A 234 -6.52 -3.61 -22.69
N LYS A 235 -5.26 -3.99 -22.71
CA LYS A 235 -4.82 -5.37 -22.95
C LYS A 235 -4.93 -6.16 -21.66
N ALA A 236 -5.85 -7.11 -21.62
CA ALA A 236 -6.15 -7.89 -20.43
C ALA A 236 -5.06 -8.94 -20.13
N CYS A 237 -4.85 -9.26 -18.84
CA CYS A 237 -4.03 -10.36 -18.39
C CYS A 237 -4.75 -11.68 -18.61
N LYS A 238 -4.09 -12.66 -19.27
CA LYS A 238 -4.59 -14.02 -19.43
C LYS A 238 -4.23 -14.85 -18.20
N MET A 239 -5.22 -15.53 -17.67
CA MET A 239 -5.12 -16.38 -16.52
C MET A 239 -4.87 -17.84 -16.90
N ASP A 240 -4.33 -18.66 -15.99
CA ASP A 240 -4.06 -20.08 -16.22
C ASP A 240 -5.32 -20.90 -16.54
N ASN A 241 -6.46 -20.47 -16.04
CA ASN A 241 -7.76 -21.09 -16.30
C ASN A 241 -8.39 -20.67 -17.65
N GLY A 242 -7.70 -19.84 -18.42
CA GLY A 242 -8.18 -19.35 -19.72
C GLY A 242 -9.08 -18.11 -19.66
N THR A 243 -9.38 -17.57 -18.46
CA THR A 243 -10.08 -16.27 -18.34
C THR A 243 -9.12 -15.10 -18.59
N PHE A 244 -9.67 -13.90 -18.76
CA PHE A 244 -8.91 -12.66 -18.88
C PHE A 244 -9.38 -11.68 -17.82
N ARG A 245 -8.42 -10.91 -17.27
CA ARG A 245 -8.70 -9.87 -16.26
C ARG A 245 -8.09 -8.52 -16.66
N ALA A 246 -8.81 -7.45 -16.36
CA ALA A 246 -8.36 -6.07 -16.55
C ALA A 246 -9.06 -5.13 -15.55
#